data_29a5ad76e9e5e39015c0d45fd69f6e15
#
_entry.id   29a5ad76e9e5e39015c0d45fd69f6e15
#
_cell.length_a   1.000
_cell.length_b   1.000
_cell.length_c   1.000
_cell.angle_alpha   90.00
_cell.angle_beta   90.00
_cell.angle_gamma   90.00
#
_symmetry.space_group_name_H-M   'P 1'
#
loop_
_entity.id
_entity.type
_entity.pdbx_description
1 polymer ?
#
loop_
_entity_poly.entity_id
_entity_poly.type
_entity_poly.pdbx_seq_one_letter_code
_entity_poly.pdbx_strand_id
1 'polypeptide(L)'
;MARIRHLAITTNDPEKVAAFYAAAFDMQEISCSPNGSRHLTDGYIDLAILNWKTEKDADVGPNGPHYSGIHHIGFQVDDMEEAAKKLQAAKGQQINQRPGVDVRTRSQTPRNYEVKWAGPDGVVLDVSESGWAGAPD
;
A
#
# COMPACT_ATOMS: atom_id res chain seq x y z
N MET A 1 -11.26 -8.63 -12.88
CA MET A 1 -11.81 -8.66 -11.50
C MET A 1 -10.76 -8.16 -10.52
N ALA A 2 -11.16 -7.27 -9.62
CA ALA A 2 -10.24 -6.77 -8.60
C ALA A 2 -9.83 -7.88 -7.62
N ARG A 3 -8.58 -7.86 -7.19
CA ARG A 3 -8.01 -8.86 -6.25
C ARG A 3 -7.20 -8.14 -5.17
N ILE A 4 -7.31 -8.61 -3.95
CA ILE A 4 -6.41 -8.14 -2.88
C ILE A 4 -5.04 -8.77 -3.12
N ARG A 5 -4.04 -7.94 -3.37
CA ARG A 5 -2.68 -8.38 -3.69
C ARG A 5 -1.62 -7.66 -2.87
N HIS A 6 -2.02 -6.74 -1.99
CA HIS A 6 -1.08 -5.95 -1.21
C HIS A 6 -1.68 -5.64 0.15
N LEU A 7 -0.86 -5.73 1.17
CA LEU A 7 -1.19 -5.35 2.54
C LEU A 7 0.01 -4.61 3.12
N ALA A 8 -0.23 -3.46 3.73
CA ALA A 8 0.83 -2.69 4.37
C ALA A 8 0.62 -2.61 5.88
N ILE A 9 1.70 -2.89 6.59
CA ILE A 9 1.82 -2.66 8.03
C ILE A 9 2.81 -1.53 8.24
N THR A 10 2.48 -0.58 9.09
CA THR A 10 3.41 0.47 9.50
C THR A 10 3.93 0.21 10.91
N THR A 11 5.19 0.54 11.16
CA THR A 11 5.87 0.30 12.42
C THR A 11 7.08 1.23 12.55
N ASN A 12 7.56 1.43 13.75
CA ASN A 12 8.85 2.13 13.96
C ASN A 12 10.06 1.19 13.86
N ASP A 13 9.83 -0.11 13.72
CA ASP A 13 10.92 -1.11 13.62
C ASP A 13 10.60 -2.14 12.52
N PRO A 14 10.74 -1.75 11.24
CA PRO A 14 10.41 -2.64 10.13
C PRO A 14 11.23 -3.93 10.11
N GLU A 15 12.49 -3.88 10.53
CA GLU A 15 13.35 -5.07 10.57
C GLU A 15 12.79 -6.13 11.50
N LYS A 16 12.43 -5.73 12.72
CA LYS A 16 11.87 -6.64 13.72
C LYS A 16 10.55 -7.24 13.27
N VAL A 17 9.65 -6.42 12.73
CA VAL A 17 8.33 -6.88 12.26
C VAL A 17 8.48 -7.81 11.06
N ALA A 18 9.33 -7.48 10.10
CA ALA A 18 9.59 -8.34 8.95
C ALA A 18 10.19 -9.69 9.38
N ALA A 19 11.12 -9.69 10.33
CA ALA A 19 11.72 -10.91 10.86
C ALA A 19 10.66 -11.83 11.49
N PHE A 20 9.67 -11.28 12.16
CA PHE A 20 8.56 -12.06 12.71
C PHE A 20 7.78 -12.82 11.63
N TYR A 21 7.36 -12.11 10.58
CA TYR A 21 6.56 -12.73 9.51
C TYR A 21 7.38 -13.73 8.69
N ALA A 22 8.65 -13.44 8.45
CA ALA A 22 9.54 -14.36 7.77
C ALA A 22 9.73 -15.66 8.57
N ALA A 23 9.94 -15.55 9.88
CA ALA A 23 10.18 -16.72 10.74
C ALA A 23 8.90 -17.51 11.00
N ALA A 24 7.76 -16.85 11.22
CA ALA A 24 6.52 -17.51 11.61
C ALA A 24 5.79 -18.15 10.41
N PHE A 25 5.90 -17.55 9.22
CA PHE A 25 5.10 -17.93 8.05
C PHE A 25 5.96 -18.22 6.79
N ASP A 26 7.26 -18.33 6.95
CA ASP A 26 8.19 -18.63 5.85
C ASP A 26 8.10 -17.61 4.70
N MET A 27 7.73 -16.37 5.00
CA MET A 27 7.64 -15.31 3.98
C MET A 27 9.04 -14.91 3.50
N GLN A 28 9.16 -14.66 2.21
CA GLN A 28 10.42 -14.26 1.60
C GLN A 28 10.53 -12.74 1.50
N GLU A 29 11.66 -12.19 1.93
CA GLU A 29 11.94 -10.78 1.73
C GLU A 29 12.31 -10.54 0.27
N ILE A 30 11.61 -9.57 -0.36
CA ILE A 30 11.82 -9.19 -1.76
C ILE A 30 12.78 -8.01 -1.84
N SER A 31 12.62 -7.02 -0.95
CA SER A 31 13.39 -5.79 -0.99
C SER A 31 13.47 -5.13 0.38
N CYS A 32 14.49 -4.28 0.53
CA CYS A 32 14.68 -3.44 1.70
C CYS A 32 15.06 -2.04 1.23
N SER A 33 14.33 -1.04 1.71
CA SER A 33 14.57 0.37 1.39
C SER A 33 15.58 1.00 2.36
N PRO A 34 16.20 2.13 1.99
CA PRO A 34 17.14 2.83 2.88
C PRO A 34 16.55 3.25 4.23
N ASN A 35 15.24 3.51 4.29
CA ASN A 35 14.56 3.84 5.55
C ASN A 35 14.19 2.62 6.40
N GLY A 36 14.62 1.42 6.00
CA GLY A 36 14.34 0.17 6.68
C GLY A 36 13.06 -0.54 6.26
N SER A 37 12.20 0.12 5.48
CA SER A 37 10.96 -0.51 4.98
C SER A 37 11.29 -1.73 4.13
N ARG A 38 10.49 -2.78 4.23
CA ARG A 38 10.71 -4.05 3.56
C ARG A 38 9.43 -4.54 2.88
N HIS A 39 9.62 -5.33 1.85
CA HIS A 39 8.54 -6.05 1.18
C HIS A 39 8.79 -7.54 1.32
N LEU A 40 7.79 -8.26 1.77
CA LEU A 40 7.78 -9.72 1.87
C LEU A 40 6.72 -10.29 0.94
N THR A 41 6.85 -11.58 0.62
CA THR A 41 5.82 -12.27 -0.16
C THR A 41 5.56 -13.67 0.39
N ASP A 42 4.32 -14.12 0.23
CA ASP A 42 3.93 -15.53 0.38
C ASP A 42 3.73 -16.23 -0.96
N GLY A 43 4.11 -15.55 -2.06
CA GLY A 43 3.89 -16.03 -3.44
C GLY A 43 2.65 -15.43 -4.09
N TYR A 44 1.76 -14.80 -3.32
CA TYR A 44 0.53 -14.19 -3.83
C TYR A 44 0.35 -12.73 -3.38
N ILE A 45 0.58 -12.46 -2.12
CA ILE A 45 0.44 -11.13 -1.51
C ILE A 45 1.81 -10.46 -1.39
N ASP A 46 1.87 -9.18 -1.73
CA ASP A 46 2.95 -8.29 -1.33
C ASP A 46 2.63 -7.74 0.07
N LEU A 47 3.39 -8.16 1.07
CA LEU A 47 3.30 -7.64 2.42
C LEU A 47 4.37 -6.58 2.63
N ALA A 48 3.96 -5.31 2.64
CA ALA A 48 4.85 -4.19 2.90
C ALA A 48 4.95 -3.93 4.40
N ILE A 49 6.16 -3.96 4.92
CA ILE A 49 6.45 -3.54 6.30
C ILE A 49 7.14 -2.18 6.19
N LEU A 50 6.38 -1.14 6.46
CA LEU A 50 6.79 0.24 6.22
C LEU A 50 7.15 0.95 7.50
N ASN A 51 8.14 1.82 7.43
CA ASN A 51 8.39 2.75 8.51
C ASN A 51 7.19 3.68 8.71
N TRP A 52 7.02 4.21 9.91
CA TRP A 52 5.91 5.09 10.25
C TRP A 52 5.69 6.18 9.20
N LYS A 53 4.44 6.40 8.88
CA LYS A 53 4.02 7.54 8.07
C LYS A 53 4.18 8.83 8.87
N THR A 54 4.35 9.91 8.14
CA THR A 54 4.48 11.27 8.71
C THR A 54 3.36 12.17 8.19
N GLU A 55 3.25 13.38 8.72
CA GLU A 55 2.29 14.38 8.25
C GLU A 55 2.45 14.74 6.77
N LYS A 56 3.61 14.41 6.18
CA LYS A 56 3.89 14.68 4.76
C LYS A 56 3.34 13.61 3.82
N ASP A 57 2.96 12.45 4.35
CA ASP A 57 2.41 11.37 3.55
C ASP A 57 0.94 11.63 3.23
N ALA A 58 0.59 11.48 1.95
CA ALA A 58 -0.78 11.74 1.49
C ALA A 58 -1.79 10.75 2.09
N ASP A 59 -1.31 9.57 2.43
CA ASP A 59 -2.11 8.43 2.89
C ASP A 59 -1.97 8.17 4.40
N VAL A 60 -1.69 9.19 5.18
CA VAL A 60 -1.51 9.04 6.62
C VAL A 60 -2.72 8.37 7.31
N GLY A 61 -3.91 8.61 6.77
CA GLY A 61 -5.13 7.94 7.20
C GLY A 61 -5.69 8.42 8.54
N PRO A 62 -6.77 7.81 8.99
CA PRO A 62 -7.48 8.26 10.20
C PRO A 62 -6.72 8.01 11.50
N ASN A 63 -5.78 7.07 11.50
CA ASN A 63 -4.95 6.77 12.68
C ASN A 63 -3.82 7.78 12.89
N GLY A 64 -3.60 8.68 11.92
CA GLY A 64 -2.58 9.71 12.00
C GLY A 64 -1.16 9.19 11.76
N PRO A 65 -0.16 10.07 11.91
CA PRO A 65 1.24 9.68 11.79
C PRO A 65 1.70 8.84 12.97
N HIS A 66 2.82 8.14 12.80
CA HIS A 66 3.42 7.28 13.82
C HIS A 66 2.49 6.16 14.32
N TYR A 67 1.57 5.73 13.45
CA TYR A 67 0.68 4.61 13.75
C TYR A 67 1.38 3.28 13.48
N SER A 68 1.27 2.35 14.41
CA SER A 68 1.75 0.97 14.25
C SER A 68 0.59 0.01 14.10
N GLY A 69 0.59 -0.78 13.04
CA GLY A 69 -0.45 -1.75 12.72
C GLY A 69 -0.74 -1.82 11.23
N ILE A 70 -1.84 -2.44 10.86
CA ILE A 70 -2.29 -2.53 9.46
C ILE A 70 -2.70 -1.12 9.00
N HIS A 71 -2.06 -0.65 7.94
CA HIS A 71 -2.26 0.70 7.43
C HIS A 71 -3.21 0.73 6.24
N HIS A 72 -2.97 -0.11 5.22
CA HIS A 72 -3.81 -0.12 4.03
C HIS A 72 -3.84 -1.47 3.35
N ILE A 73 -4.83 -1.61 2.48
CA ILE A 73 -5.07 -2.80 1.65
C ILE A 73 -4.94 -2.39 0.20
N GLY A 74 -4.24 -3.18 -0.61
CA GLY A 74 -4.07 -2.92 -2.03
C GLY A 74 -4.87 -3.86 -2.90
N PHE A 75 -5.57 -3.27 -3.87
CA PHE A 75 -6.35 -3.98 -4.88
C PHE A 75 -5.70 -3.84 -6.24
N GLN A 76 -5.38 -4.96 -6.86
CA GLN A 76 -5.00 -4.97 -8.27
C GLN A 76 -6.26 -5.05 -9.11
N VAL A 77 -6.36 -4.16 -10.09
CA VAL A 77 -7.51 -4.03 -10.98
C VAL A 77 -7.08 -4.21 -12.42
N ASP A 78 -8.03 -4.51 -13.29
CA ASP A 78 -7.75 -4.69 -14.72
C ASP A 78 -7.71 -3.34 -15.46
N ASP A 79 -8.42 -2.33 -14.96
CA ASP A 79 -8.54 -1.01 -15.58
C ASP A 79 -8.74 0.06 -14.52
N MET A 80 -7.80 1.01 -14.46
CA MET A 80 -7.80 2.07 -13.44
C MET A 80 -8.95 3.07 -13.60
N GLU A 81 -9.35 3.37 -14.85
CA GLU A 81 -10.47 4.29 -15.09
C GLU A 81 -11.79 3.67 -14.65
N GLU A 82 -12.00 2.41 -15.01
CA GLU A 82 -13.20 1.68 -14.59
C GLU A 82 -13.27 1.52 -13.09
N ALA A 83 -12.14 1.18 -12.46
CA ALA A 83 -12.04 1.09 -11.00
C ALA A 83 -12.38 2.42 -10.32
N ALA A 84 -11.87 3.54 -10.85
CA ALA A 84 -12.18 4.87 -10.32
C ALA A 84 -13.68 5.18 -10.40
N LYS A 85 -14.33 4.86 -11.53
CA LYS A 85 -15.79 5.04 -11.68
C LYS A 85 -16.58 4.24 -10.66
N LYS A 86 -16.20 2.99 -10.44
CA LYS A 86 -16.85 2.11 -9.45
C LYS A 86 -16.63 2.61 -8.02
N LEU A 87 -15.43 3.06 -7.70
CA LEU A 87 -15.11 3.62 -6.39
C LEU A 87 -15.91 4.88 -6.12
N GLN A 88 -16.00 5.80 -7.08
CA GLN A 88 -16.82 7.01 -6.96
C GLN A 88 -18.30 6.68 -6.80
N ALA A 89 -18.82 5.75 -7.59
CA ALA A 89 -20.22 5.32 -7.47
C ALA A 89 -20.51 4.69 -6.10
N ALA A 90 -19.55 4.01 -5.51
CA ALA A 90 -19.63 3.40 -4.19
C ALA A 90 -19.29 4.37 -3.04
N LYS A 91 -19.13 5.67 -3.35
CA LYS A 91 -18.82 6.74 -2.37
C LYS A 91 -17.40 6.70 -1.81
N GLY A 92 -16.48 6.01 -2.45
CA GLY A 92 -15.05 6.11 -2.14
C GLY A 92 -14.53 7.51 -2.45
N GLN A 93 -13.50 7.92 -1.70
CA GLN A 93 -12.88 9.23 -1.88
C GLN A 93 -11.41 9.07 -2.22
N GLN A 94 -10.95 9.68 -3.30
CA GLN A 94 -9.54 9.70 -3.64
C GLN A 94 -8.79 10.63 -2.68
N ILE A 95 -7.76 10.11 -2.00
CA ILE A 95 -7.10 10.82 -0.89
C ILE A 95 -5.69 11.30 -1.23
N ASN A 96 -5.15 10.96 -2.37
CA ASN A 96 -3.78 11.32 -2.73
C ASN A 96 -3.68 12.68 -3.46
N GLN A 97 -4.70 13.52 -3.35
CA GLN A 97 -4.70 14.88 -3.92
C GLN A 97 -4.45 15.92 -2.83
N ARG A 98 -3.38 15.79 -2.06
CA ARG A 98 -2.94 16.91 -1.22
C ARG A 98 -2.22 17.94 -2.08
N PRO A 99 -2.44 19.25 -1.82
CA PRO A 99 -1.64 20.29 -2.48
C PRO A 99 -0.15 20.02 -2.30
N GLY A 100 0.60 19.98 -3.42
CA GLY A 100 2.04 19.75 -3.40
C GLY A 100 2.46 18.28 -3.36
N VAL A 101 1.53 17.33 -3.29
CA VAL A 101 1.84 15.89 -3.37
C VAL A 101 1.17 15.32 -4.62
N ASP A 102 1.93 15.19 -5.69
CA ASP A 102 1.46 14.46 -6.87
C ASP A 102 1.96 13.02 -6.79
N VAL A 103 1.06 12.11 -6.44
CA VAL A 103 1.38 10.69 -6.31
C VAL A 103 1.76 10.06 -7.65
N ARG A 104 1.31 10.65 -8.75
CA ARG A 104 1.69 10.18 -10.09
C ARG A 104 3.17 10.37 -10.39
N THR A 105 3.82 11.34 -9.73
CA THR A 105 5.27 11.56 -9.87
C THR A 105 6.11 10.69 -8.93
N ARG A 106 5.52 10.07 -7.92
CA ARG A 106 6.23 9.15 -7.03
C ARG A 106 6.54 7.81 -7.69
N SER A 107 5.74 7.42 -8.65
CA SER A 107 5.92 6.19 -9.39
C SER A 107 6.74 6.49 -10.64
N GLN A 108 8.04 6.47 -10.51
CA GLN A 108 8.93 6.63 -11.66
C GLN A 108 8.96 5.40 -12.57
N THR A 109 8.29 4.32 -12.17
CA THR A 109 8.16 3.12 -13.00
C THR A 109 6.70 2.74 -13.13
N PRO A 110 6.25 2.31 -14.34
CA PRO A 110 4.88 1.84 -14.53
C PRO A 110 4.44 0.73 -13.56
N ARG A 111 5.40 0.02 -12.97
CA ARG A 111 5.15 -1.09 -12.07
C ARG A 111 4.67 -0.71 -10.68
N ASN A 112 4.81 0.55 -10.29
CA ASN A 112 4.46 1.01 -8.94
C ASN A 112 3.43 2.12 -8.95
N TYR A 113 2.68 2.27 -10.06
CA TYR A 113 1.62 3.25 -10.12
C TYR A 113 0.42 2.79 -9.31
N GLU A 114 0.15 3.51 -8.27
CA GLU A 114 -1.00 3.26 -7.41
C GLU A 114 -1.73 4.55 -7.08
N VAL A 115 -3.05 4.46 -6.98
CA VAL A 115 -3.90 5.57 -6.58
C VAL A 115 -4.52 5.23 -5.24
N LYS A 116 -4.50 6.18 -4.33
CA LYS A 116 -4.99 5.99 -2.96
C LYS A 116 -6.40 6.50 -2.79
N TRP A 117 -7.22 5.68 -2.17
CA TRP A 117 -8.61 5.95 -1.89
C TRP A 117 -8.92 5.71 -0.42
N ALA A 118 -9.97 6.35 0.08
CA ALA A 118 -10.57 6.01 1.37
C ALA A 118 -11.91 5.32 1.13
N GLY A 119 -12.07 4.16 1.70
CA GLY A 119 -13.33 3.44 1.76
C GLY A 119 -14.15 3.82 2.99
N PRO A 120 -15.21 3.04 3.29
CA PRO A 120 -15.98 3.24 4.51
C PRO A 120 -15.09 3.24 5.76
N ASP A 121 -15.45 4.07 6.72
CA ASP A 121 -14.72 4.25 7.98
C ASP A 121 -13.28 4.74 7.79
N GLY A 122 -12.97 5.31 6.62
CA GLY A 122 -11.67 5.90 6.34
C GLY A 122 -10.56 4.88 6.06
N VAL A 123 -10.89 3.63 5.80
CA VAL A 123 -9.86 2.61 5.47
C VAL A 123 -9.12 3.01 4.21
N VAL A 124 -7.79 3.09 4.31
CA VAL A 124 -6.95 3.47 3.17
C VAL A 124 -6.80 2.29 2.22
N LEU A 125 -7.05 2.56 0.95
CA LEU A 125 -6.96 1.59 -0.13
C LEU A 125 -5.93 2.06 -1.16
N ASP A 126 -5.06 1.14 -1.57
CA ASP A 126 -4.22 1.36 -2.74
C ASP A 126 -4.83 0.61 -3.92
N VAL A 127 -4.91 1.27 -5.07
CA VAL A 127 -5.46 0.66 -6.29
C VAL A 127 -4.40 0.75 -7.37
N SER A 128 -4.06 -0.38 -7.97
CA SER A 128 -3.01 -0.47 -8.98
C SER A 128 -3.41 -1.45 -10.09
N GLU A 129 -3.16 -1.07 -11.32
CA GLU A 129 -3.28 -1.96 -12.48
C GLU A 129 -2.02 -2.81 -12.63
N SER A 130 -0.86 -2.22 -12.38
CA SER A 130 0.43 -2.89 -12.52
C SER A 130 0.78 -3.83 -11.35
N GLY A 131 0.09 -3.72 -10.23
CA GLY A 131 0.33 -4.55 -9.06
C GLY A 131 1.60 -4.19 -8.28
N TRP A 132 2.10 -5.14 -7.52
CA TRP A 132 3.26 -4.99 -6.62
C TRP A 132 4.28 -6.09 -6.86
N ALA A 133 5.54 -5.78 -6.57
CA ALA A 133 6.66 -6.72 -6.82
C ALA A 133 6.53 -8.03 -6.04
N GLY A 134 6.01 -7.99 -4.82
CA GLY A 134 5.77 -9.18 -4.00
C GLY A 134 4.52 -9.97 -4.38
N ALA A 135 3.74 -9.48 -5.33
CA ALA A 135 2.51 -10.10 -5.79
C ALA A 135 2.64 -10.44 -7.29
N PRO A 136 3.39 -11.48 -7.63
CA PRO A 136 3.58 -11.87 -9.03
C PRO A 136 2.28 -12.32 -9.66
N ASP A 137 2.17 -12.12 -10.97
CA ASP A 137 1.01 -12.56 -11.76
C ASP A 137 0.85 -14.08 -11.79
#